data_d0eaf3b497b56adf62033177d54e2d55
#
_entry.id   d0eaf3b497b56adf62033177d54e2d55
#
_cell.length_a   1.000
_cell.length_b   1.000
_cell.length_c   1.000
_cell.angle_alpha   90.00
_cell.angle_beta   90.00
_cell.angle_gamma   90.00
#
_symmetry.space_group_name_H-M   'P 1'
#
loop_
_entity.id
_entity.type
_entity.pdbx_description
1 polymer ?
#
loop_
_entity_poly.entity_id
_entity_poly.type
_entity_poly.pdbx_seq_one_letter_code
_entity_poly.pdbx_strand_id
1 'polypeptide(L)'
;MNGSHSTGYFQLQRGVRQGDPISAYLFIIVIEVFFTMVRTNPKIKGLEILGFKYLLTSYADDSTFFIKDEMSAIEIFNTFDIFSKYSGLKINKSKCEIAGIGVKNGAKTALLGTRNINLSNDYIKILGVCFSYNKDIFKEKNYTEVVKKMEDVIAIWRWRNLSLGGKITVFKSLVFSKIVF
;
A
#
# COMPACT_ATOMS: atom_id res chain seq x y z
N MET A 1 27.60 8.54 2.20
CA MET A 1 28.94 8.23 2.73
C MET A 1 28.79 7.17 3.79
N ASN A 2 29.52 6.09 3.69
CA ASN A 2 29.54 5.03 4.69
C ASN A 2 30.98 4.95 5.23
N GLY A 3 31.26 5.65 6.31
CA GLY A 3 32.61 5.78 6.85
C GLY A 3 33.56 6.54 5.91
N SER A 4 34.80 6.04 5.77
CA SER A 4 35.84 6.65 4.94
C SER A 4 35.80 6.28 3.46
N HIS A 5 34.80 5.48 3.03
CA HIS A 5 34.69 5.04 1.64
C HIS A 5 33.68 5.93 0.88
N SER A 6 34.12 6.57 -0.18
CA SER A 6 33.28 7.27 -1.14
C SER A 6 33.41 6.63 -2.51
N THR A 7 32.30 6.41 -3.16
CA THR A 7 32.28 6.04 -4.58
C THR A 7 32.51 7.28 -5.44
N GLY A 8 33.04 7.08 -6.66
CA GLY A 8 33.12 8.18 -7.64
C GLY A 8 31.76 8.78 -7.96
N TYR A 9 31.75 9.98 -8.51
CA TYR A 9 30.53 10.63 -8.99
C TYR A 9 29.87 9.82 -10.08
N PHE A 10 28.56 9.66 -10.00
CA PHE A 10 27.74 9.07 -11.07
C PHE A 10 26.65 10.08 -11.50
N GLN A 11 26.33 10.06 -12.77
CA GLN A 11 25.37 10.99 -13.35
C GLN A 11 23.94 10.47 -13.12
N LEU A 12 23.10 11.25 -12.44
CA LEU A 12 21.67 10.98 -12.30
C LEU A 12 20.93 11.54 -13.52
N GLN A 13 20.35 10.65 -14.32
CA GLN A 13 19.60 11.04 -15.51
C GLN A 13 18.08 11.13 -15.29
N ARG A 14 17.57 10.58 -14.19
CA ARG A 14 16.13 10.49 -13.89
C ARG A 14 15.89 10.51 -12.38
N GLY A 15 14.67 10.93 -12.03
CA GLY A 15 14.21 10.94 -10.65
C GLY A 15 14.47 12.26 -9.94
N VAL A 16 14.04 12.30 -8.70
CA VAL A 16 14.20 13.44 -7.80
C VAL A 16 14.99 12.99 -6.56
N ARG A 17 15.68 13.93 -5.92
CA ARG A 17 16.52 13.61 -4.78
C ARG A 17 15.64 13.22 -3.58
N GLN A 18 15.93 12.07 -2.98
CA GLN A 18 15.25 11.66 -1.75
C GLN A 18 15.63 12.58 -0.59
N GLY A 19 14.62 13.07 0.15
CA GLY A 19 14.81 14.03 1.22
C GLY A 19 14.71 15.52 0.82
N ASP A 20 14.54 15.80 -0.48
CA ASP A 20 14.24 17.16 -0.94
C ASP A 20 12.73 17.44 -0.74
N PRO A 21 12.36 18.58 -0.10
CA PRO A 21 10.96 18.94 0.13
C PRO A 21 10.11 19.02 -1.14
N ILE A 22 10.68 19.42 -2.28
CA ILE A 22 9.97 19.54 -3.57
C ILE A 22 9.71 18.17 -4.20
N SER A 23 10.52 17.17 -3.89
CA SER A 23 10.44 15.83 -4.51
C SER A 23 9.08 15.17 -4.36
N ALA A 24 8.46 15.29 -3.19
CA ALA A 24 7.13 14.74 -2.92
C ALA A 24 6.05 15.41 -3.78
N TYR A 25 6.09 16.72 -3.92
CA TYR A 25 5.13 17.46 -4.76
C TYR A 25 5.28 17.12 -6.24
N LEU A 26 6.51 17.03 -6.74
CA LEU A 26 6.77 16.64 -8.12
C LEU A 26 6.25 15.21 -8.39
N PHE A 27 6.45 14.29 -7.45
CA PHE A 27 5.90 12.93 -7.58
C PHE A 27 4.38 12.94 -7.68
N ILE A 28 3.69 13.69 -6.79
CA ILE A 28 2.22 13.79 -6.78
C ILE A 28 1.71 14.36 -8.12
N ILE A 29 2.34 15.40 -8.64
CA ILE A 29 1.96 16.00 -9.93
C ILE A 29 2.11 14.98 -11.07
N VAL A 30 3.20 14.25 -11.09
CA VAL A 30 3.46 13.26 -12.14
C VAL A 30 2.47 12.08 -12.05
N ILE A 31 2.23 11.54 -10.86
CA ILE A 31 1.33 10.39 -10.70
C ILE A 31 -0.14 10.77 -10.95
N GLU A 32 -0.53 12.03 -10.70
CA GLU A 32 -1.89 12.52 -10.97
C GLU A 32 -2.23 12.47 -12.47
N VAL A 33 -1.26 12.56 -13.35
CA VAL A 33 -1.47 12.34 -14.80
C VAL A 33 -1.98 10.91 -15.04
N PHE A 34 -1.34 9.91 -14.41
CA PHE A 34 -1.81 8.53 -14.50
C PHE A 34 -3.22 8.36 -13.93
N PHE A 35 -3.50 8.93 -12.76
CA PHE A 35 -4.83 8.85 -12.15
C PHE A 35 -5.89 9.53 -13.01
N THR A 36 -5.56 10.63 -13.67
CA THR A 36 -6.46 11.29 -14.62
C THR A 36 -6.73 10.40 -15.83
N MET A 37 -5.71 9.76 -16.39
CA MET A 37 -5.88 8.78 -17.48
C MET A 37 -6.82 7.64 -17.06
N VAL A 38 -6.69 7.13 -15.84
CA VAL A 38 -7.56 6.06 -15.29
C VAL A 38 -8.99 6.55 -15.11
N ARG A 39 -9.20 7.76 -14.55
CA ARG A 39 -10.55 8.32 -14.33
C ARG A 39 -11.29 8.64 -15.62
N THR A 40 -10.57 9.04 -16.68
CA THR A 40 -11.15 9.40 -17.97
C THR A 40 -11.31 8.22 -18.92
N ASN A 41 -10.74 7.06 -18.60
CA ASN A 41 -10.85 5.88 -19.45
C ASN A 41 -12.24 5.22 -19.30
N PRO A 42 -13.09 5.21 -20.37
CA PRO A 42 -14.44 4.66 -20.28
C PRO A 42 -14.50 3.14 -20.09
N LYS A 43 -13.40 2.43 -20.35
CA LYS A 43 -13.31 0.98 -20.18
C LYS A 43 -13.07 0.58 -18.72
N ILE A 44 -12.67 1.53 -17.87
CA ILE A 44 -12.41 1.27 -16.46
C ILE A 44 -13.67 1.57 -15.64
N LYS A 45 -14.25 0.50 -15.05
CA LYS A 45 -15.47 0.58 -14.27
C LYS A 45 -15.14 0.54 -12.79
N GLY A 46 -15.37 1.65 -12.09
CA GLY A 46 -15.26 1.73 -10.64
C GLY A 46 -16.44 1.09 -9.92
N LEU A 47 -16.33 0.94 -8.61
CA LEU A 47 -17.45 0.55 -7.75
C LEU A 47 -18.42 1.71 -7.61
N GLU A 48 -19.70 1.38 -7.60
CA GLU A 48 -20.78 2.34 -7.37
C GLU A 48 -21.53 1.91 -6.09
N ILE A 49 -21.47 2.74 -5.07
CA ILE A 49 -22.08 2.48 -3.76
C ILE A 49 -22.91 3.69 -3.37
N LEU A 50 -24.19 3.49 -3.12
CA LEU A 50 -25.13 4.54 -2.74
C LEU A 50 -25.14 5.76 -3.69
N GLY A 51 -24.98 5.53 -4.99
CA GLY A 51 -24.92 6.59 -6.00
C GLY A 51 -23.58 7.31 -6.13
N PHE A 52 -22.57 6.94 -5.33
CA PHE A 52 -21.23 7.48 -5.44
C PHE A 52 -20.30 6.50 -6.14
N LYS A 53 -19.49 7.02 -7.07
CA LYS A 53 -18.49 6.23 -7.81
C LYS A 53 -17.15 6.27 -7.07
N TYR A 54 -16.68 5.11 -6.65
CA TYR A 54 -15.36 4.90 -6.06
C TYR A 54 -14.49 4.20 -7.09
N LEU A 55 -13.34 4.77 -7.42
CA LEU A 55 -12.45 4.20 -8.43
C LEU A 55 -11.04 4.00 -7.91
N LEU A 56 -10.48 4.99 -7.24
CA LEU A 56 -9.12 4.92 -6.72
C LEU A 56 -8.96 5.78 -5.47
N THR A 57 -8.03 5.37 -4.62
CA THR A 57 -7.44 6.18 -3.55
C THR A 57 -5.93 5.99 -3.60
N SER A 58 -5.18 6.99 -3.19
CA SER A 58 -3.72 6.94 -3.19
C SER A 58 -3.16 7.67 -1.99
N TYR A 59 -2.10 7.12 -1.43
CA TYR A 59 -1.27 7.74 -0.42
C TYR A 59 0.20 7.60 -0.84
N ALA A 60 0.76 8.70 -1.35
CA ALA A 60 2.07 8.72 -1.99
C ALA A 60 2.19 7.65 -3.10
N ASP A 61 3.05 6.67 -2.92
CA ASP A 61 3.30 5.56 -3.86
C ASP A 61 2.30 4.39 -3.72
N ASP A 62 1.57 4.31 -2.61
CA ASP A 62 0.56 3.28 -2.38
C ASP A 62 -0.77 3.68 -3.02
N SER A 63 -1.13 3.03 -4.11
CA SER A 63 -2.36 3.28 -4.85
C SER A 63 -3.29 2.07 -4.80
N THR A 64 -4.55 2.30 -4.44
CA THR A 64 -5.58 1.27 -4.37
C THR A 64 -6.69 1.60 -5.37
N PHE A 65 -7.04 0.61 -6.20
CA PHE A 65 -8.11 0.74 -7.19
C PHE A 65 -9.31 -0.12 -6.80
N PHE A 66 -10.49 0.50 -6.83
CA PHE A 66 -11.76 -0.17 -6.58
C PHE A 66 -12.45 -0.40 -7.92
N ILE A 67 -12.49 -1.64 -8.37
CA ILE A 67 -12.95 -2.00 -9.71
C ILE A 67 -14.05 -3.03 -9.66
N LYS A 68 -14.95 -2.99 -10.64
CA LYS A 68 -16.11 -3.85 -10.73
C LYS A 68 -15.82 -5.18 -11.41
N ASP A 69 -14.89 -5.18 -12.36
CA ASP A 69 -14.60 -6.33 -13.21
C ASP A 69 -13.10 -6.45 -13.51
N GLU A 70 -12.72 -7.63 -13.95
CA GLU A 70 -11.34 -7.98 -14.28
C GLU A 70 -10.82 -7.24 -15.52
N MET A 71 -11.70 -6.95 -16.49
CA MET A 71 -11.32 -6.18 -17.67
C MET A 71 -10.84 -4.78 -17.29
N SER A 72 -11.46 -4.18 -16.26
CA SER A 72 -11.01 -2.90 -15.69
C SER A 72 -9.62 -3.02 -15.07
N ALA A 73 -9.29 -4.14 -14.41
CA ALA A 73 -7.94 -4.37 -13.88
C ALA A 73 -6.90 -4.41 -15.01
N ILE A 74 -7.19 -5.17 -16.06
CA ILE A 74 -6.29 -5.28 -17.23
C ILE A 74 -6.08 -3.90 -17.86
N GLU A 75 -7.15 -3.12 -17.99
CA GLU A 75 -7.09 -1.81 -18.62
C GLU A 75 -6.32 -0.79 -17.78
N ILE A 76 -6.35 -0.88 -16.44
CA ILE A 76 -5.49 -0.08 -15.55
C ILE A 76 -4.01 -0.38 -15.84
N PHE A 77 -3.64 -1.65 -15.96
CA PHE A 77 -2.25 -2.00 -16.30
C PHE A 77 -1.85 -1.53 -17.70
N ASN A 78 -2.74 -1.62 -18.68
CA ASN A 78 -2.49 -1.09 -20.04
C ASN A 78 -2.29 0.42 -20.01
N THR A 79 -3.13 1.14 -19.26
CA THR A 79 -3.02 2.58 -19.06
C THR A 79 -1.69 2.94 -18.38
N PHE A 80 -1.28 2.15 -17.39
CA PHE A 80 0.01 2.36 -16.74
C PHE A 80 1.19 2.07 -17.68
N ASP A 81 1.11 1.04 -18.51
CA ASP A 81 2.16 0.73 -19.49
C ASP A 81 2.36 1.90 -20.50
N ILE A 82 1.28 2.60 -20.87
CA ILE A 82 1.35 3.82 -21.67
C ILE A 82 2.02 4.94 -20.88
N PHE A 83 1.54 5.22 -19.67
CA PHE A 83 2.09 6.25 -18.79
C PHE A 83 3.58 6.03 -18.47
N SER A 84 3.98 4.77 -18.26
CA SER A 84 5.35 4.37 -17.97
C SER A 84 6.34 4.74 -19.07
N LYS A 85 5.91 4.72 -20.34
CA LYS A 85 6.76 5.09 -21.49
C LYS A 85 7.17 6.55 -21.44
N TYR A 86 6.31 7.42 -20.93
CA TYR A 86 6.56 8.86 -20.86
C TYR A 86 7.19 9.28 -19.52
N SER A 87 6.68 8.73 -18.40
CA SER A 87 7.15 9.09 -17.07
C SER A 87 8.44 8.39 -16.66
N GLY A 88 8.74 7.23 -17.25
CA GLY A 88 9.82 6.34 -16.81
C GLY A 88 9.56 5.61 -15.50
N LEU A 89 8.39 5.82 -14.85
CA LEU A 89 7.99 5.10 -13.66
C LEU A 89 7.66 3.63 -14.01
N LYS A 90 8.00 2.72 -13.12
CA LYS A 90 7.74 1.28 -13.30
C LYS A 90 6.94 0.73 -12.13
N ILE A 91 5.88 -0.04 -12.43
CA ILE A 91 5.16 -0.81 -11.41
C ILE A 91 6.02 -1.99 -10.94
N ASN A 92 6.06 -2.17 -9.63
CA ASN A 92 6.58 -3.40 -9.06
C ASN A 92 5.46 -4.45 -8.99
N LYS A 93 5.38 -5.28 -10.03
CA LYS A 93 4.32 -6.30 -10.16
C LYS A 93 4.32 -7.33 -9.02
N SER A 94 5.48 -7.62 -8.43
CA SER A 94 5.58 -8.57 -7.31
C SER A 94 4.97 -8.03 -6.00
N LYS A 95 4.82 -6.70 -5.90
CA LYS A 95 4.14 -6.04 -4.77
C LYS A 95 2.67 -5.71 -5.06
N CYS A 96 2.21 -5.92 -6.30
CA CYS A 96 0.81 -5.73 -6.63
C CYS A 96 -0.01 -6.89 -6.11
N GLU A 97 -1.12 -6.58 -5.45
CA GLU A 97 -2.07 -7.55 -4.92
C GLU A 97 -3.47 -7.25 -5.47
N ILE A 98 -4.23 -8.30 -5.75
CA ILE A 98 -5.62 -8.20 -6.14
C ILE A 98 -6.45 -9.05 -5.17
N ALA A 99 -7.49 -8.46 -4.59
CA ALA A 99 -8.44 -9.16 -3.77
C ALA A 99 -9.83 -9.07 -4.39
N GLY A 100 -10.49 -10.22 -4.54
CA GLY A 100 -11.89 -10.29 -4.96
C GLY A 100 -12.81 -10.28 -3.74
N ILE A 101 -13.68 -9.28 -3.64
CA ILE A 101 -14.68 -9.19 -2.58
C ILE A 101 -16.01 -9.68 -3.14
N GLY A 102 -16.63 -10.70 -2.51
CA GLY A 102 -17.92 -11.26 -2.95
C GLY A 102 -17.87 -12.12 -4.21
N VAL A 103 -16.70 -12.42 -4.73
CA VAL A 103 -16.53 -13.34 -5.86
C VAL A 103 -16.52 -14.77 -5.33
N LYS A 104 -17.42 -15.64 -5.83
CA LYS A 104 -17.42 -17.06 -5.49
C LYS A 104 -16.06 -17.68 -5.87
N ASN A 105 -15.48 -18.46 -4.95
CA ASN A 105 -14.25 -19.22 -5.16
C ASN A 105 -14.36 -20.06 -6.45
N GLY A 106 -13.75 -19.61 -7.54
CA GLY A 106 -13.82 -20.27 -8.85
C GLY A 106 -13.37 -19.41 -10.02
N ALA A 107 -13.55 -18.11 -9.94
CA ALA A 107 -13.10 -17.18 -10.98
C ALA A 107 -11.66 -16.68 -10.68
N LYS A 108 -10.74 -17.60 -10.43
CA LYS A 108 -9.30 -17.30 -10.52
C LYS A 108 -8.99 -17.20 -12.00
N THR A 109 -9.10 -16.03 -12.53
CA THR A 109 -9.10 -15.86 -13.97
C THR A 109 -7.69 -15.95 -14.51
N ALA A 110 -7.53 -16.80 -15.51
CA ALA A 110 -6.27 -17.05 -16.21
C ALA A 110 -5.61 -15.77 -16.76
N LEU A 111 -6.38 -14.71 -17.01
CA LEU A 111 -5.92 -13.46 -17.56
C LEU A 111 -5.04 -12.64 -16.61
N LEU A 112 -5.32 -12.65 -15.29
CA LEU A 112 -4.48 -11.96 -14.30
C LEU A 112 -3.26 -12.80 -13.92
N GLY A 113 -3.37 -14.12 -13.96
CA GLY A 113 -2.25 -15.04 -13.73
C GLY A 113 -1.11 -14.89 -14.74
N THR A 114 -1.41 -14.50 -15.99
CA THR A 114 -0.39 -14.25 -17.02
C THR A 114 0.48 -13.03 -16.74
N ARG A 115 0.07 -12.14 -15.82
CA ARG A 115 0.83 -10.93 -15.45
C ARG A 115 1.67 -11.09 -14.17
N ASN A 116 1.73 -12.29 -13.58
CA ASN A 116 2.45 -12.56 -12.31
C ASN A 116 2.03 -11.64 -11.16
N ILE A 117 0.73 -11.39 -11.01
CA ILE A 117 0.17 -10.57 -9.93
C ILE A 117 -0.31 -11.51 -8.83
N ASN A 118 -0.01 -11.18 -7.58
CA ASN A 118 -0.43 -11.95 -6.43
C ASN A 118 -1.94 -11.82 -6.23
N LEU A 119 -2.65 -12.95 -6.30
CA LEU A 119 -4.05 -13.02 -5.94
C LEU A 119 -4.14 -13.30 -4.44
N SER A 120 -4.62 -12.33 -3.69
CA SER A 120 -4.92 -12.54 -2.27
C SER A 120 -6.26 -13.23 -2.12
N ASN A 121 -6.27 -14.42 -1.49
CA ASN A 121 -7.49 -15.18 -1.28
C ASN A 121 -8.24 -14.79 -0.02
N ASP A 122 -7.52 -14.36 1.02
CA ASP A 122 -8.08 -14.24 2.37
C ASP A 122 -8.13 -12.81 2.88
N TYR A 123 -7.15 -11.99 2.59
CA TYR A 123 -7.10 -10.58 2.99
C TYR A 123 -6.21 -9.76 2.07
N ILE A 124 -6.43 -8.44 2.06
CA ILE A 124 -5.56 -7.45 1.43
C ILE A 124 -5.14 -6.42 2.48
N LYS A 125 -3.91 -5.96 2.41
CA LYS A 125 -3.40 -4.93 3.32
C LYS A 125 -3.37 -3.58 2.62
N ILE A 126 -4.10 -2.59 3.15
CA ILE A 126 -4.15 -1.23 2.63
C ILE A 126 -3.74 -0.28 3.75
N LEU A 127 -2.67 0.49 3.55
CA LEU A 127 -2.16 1.48 4.51
C LEU A 127 -2.04 0.94 5.95
N GLY A 128 -1.52 -0.28 6.07
CA GLY A 128 -1.32 -0.90 7.39
C GLY A 128 -2.52 -1.68 7.94
N VAL A 129 -3.73 -1.49 7.40
CA VAL A 129 -4.95 -2.18 7.83
C VAL A 129 -5.21 -3.38 6.91
N CYS A 130 -5.49 -4.54 7.50
CA CYS A 130 -5.87 -5.75 6.77
C CYS A 130 -7.39 -5.77 6.58
N PHE A 131 -7.83 -5.87 5.33
CA PHE A 131 -9.23 -6.05 4.96
C PHE A 131 -9.48 -7.49 4.56
N SER A 132 -10.45 -8.14 5.18
CA SER A 132 -10.86 -9.51 4.89
C SER A 132 -12.37 -9.64 4.90
N TYR A 133 -12.89 -10.54 4.07
CA TYR A 133 -14.29 -10.93 4.13
C TYR A 133 -14.59 -11.81 5.36
N ASN A 134 -13.58 -12.54 5.82
CA ASN A 134 -13.66 -13.34 7.04
C ASN A 134 -13.39 -12.45 8.25
N LYS A 135 -14.40 -12.34 9.14
CA LYS A 135 -14.31 -11.51 10.37
C LYS A 135 -13.23 -12.00 11.34
N ASP A 136 -12.95 -13.29 11.35
CA ASP A 136 -11.95 -13.86 12.25
C ASP A 136 -10.54 -13.51 11.77
N ILE A 137 -10.27 -13.62 10.46
CA ILE A 137 -9.01 -13.18 9.86
C ILE A 137 -8.82 -11.66 10.04
N PHE A 138 -9.89 -10.87 9.85
CA PHE A 138 -9.84 -9.44 10.07
C PHE A 138 -9.44 -9.10 11.51
N LYS A 139 -10.07 -9.76 12.51
CA LYS A 139 -9.76 -9.56 13.93
C LYS A 139 -8.34 -10.00 14.27
N GLU A 140 -7.95 -11.19 13.82
CA GLU A 140 -6.62 -11.74 14.08
C GLU A 140 -5.53 -10.80 13.55
N LYS A 141 -5.61 -10.40 12.28
CA LYS A 141 -4.58 -9.58 11.65
C LYS A 141 -4.51 -8.15 12.16
N ASN A 142 -5.64 -7.54 12.50
CA ASN A 142 -5.65 -6.13 12.92
C ASN A 142 -5.56 -5.95 14.43
N TYR A 143 -6.04 -6.89 15.22
CA TYR A 143 -6.09 -6.73 16.68
C TYR A 143 -5.15 -7.70 17.39
N THR A 144 -5.24 -9.00 17.12
CA THR A 144 -4.48 -10.00 17.89
C THR A 144 -2.97 -9.83 17.67
N GLU A 145 -2.53 -9.62 16.44
CA GLU A 145 -1.12 -9.37 16.14
C GLU A 145 -0.61 -8.06 16.77
N VAL A 146 -1.46 -7.02 16.80
CA VAL A 146 -1.10 -5.73 17.40
C VAL A 146 -1.00 -5.86 18.92
N VAL A 147 -1.98 -6.51 19.56
CA VAL A 147 -1.97 -6.75 21.01
C VAL A 147 -0.73 -7.56 21.39
N LYS A 148 -0.40 -8.62 20.65
CA LYS A 148 0.81 -9.40 20.91
C LYS A 148 2.08 -8.55 20.83
N LYS A 149 2.21 -7.68 19.82
CA LYS A 149 3.36 -6.75 19.73
C LYS A 149 3.43 -5.79 20.92
N MET A 150 2.27 -5.36 21.44
CA MET A 150 2.22 -4.52 22.65
C MET A 150 2.67 -5.30 23.88
N GLU A 151 2.21 -6.53 24.06
CA GLU A 151 2.60 -7.42 25.15
C GLU A 151 4.11 -7.70 25.14
N ASP A 152 4.67 -7.97 23.96
CA ASP A 152 6.11 -8.18 23.78
C ASP A 152 6.93 -6.95 24.24
N VAL A 153 6.49 -5.75 23.86
CA VAL A 153 7.14 -4.51 24.34
C VAL A 153 7.01 -4.36 25.85
N ILE A 154 5.82 -4.58 26.42
CA ILE A 154 5.60 -4.48 27.86
C ILE A 154 6.46 -5.51 28.60
N ALA A 155 6.59 -6.73 28.08
CA ALA A 155 7.40 -7.79 28.69
C ALA A 155 8.88 -7.38 28.80
N ILE A 156 9.45 -6.72 27.79
CA ILE A 156 10.84 -6.22 27.81
C ILE A 156 11.04 -5.18 28.94
N TRP A 157 10.03 -4.35 29.19
CA TRP A 157 10.13 -3.26 30.15
C TRP A 157 9.64 -3.61 31.56
N ARG A 158 8.96 -4.75 31.74
CA ARG A 158 8.36 -5.19 33.00
C ARG A 158 9.37 -5.31 34.14
N TRP A 159 10.58 -5.80 33.83
CA TRP A 159 11.62 -6.07 34.81
C TRP A 159 12.48 -4.85 35.17
N ARG A 160 12.22 -3.71 34.55
CA ARG A 160 12.95 -2.47 34.84
C ARG A 160 12.24 -1.71 35.94
N ASN A 161 12.99 -1.31 36.99
CA ASN A 161 12.45 -0.48 38.08
C ASN A 161 12.27 0.96 37.60
N LEU A 162 11.22 1.19 36.83
CA LEU A 162 10.87 2.50 36.32
C LEU A 162 9.96 3.23 37.33
N SER A 163 10.19 4.53 37.52
CA SER A 163 9.24 5.40 38.19
C SER A 163 7.90 5.43 37.42
N LEU A 164 6.84 5.91 38.06
CA LEU A 164 5.53 6.04 37.42
C LEU A 164 5.62 6.88 36.12
N GLY A 165 6.36 8.01 36.17
CA GLY A 165 6.61 8.83 34.98
C GLY A 165 7.32 8.07 33.87
N GLY A 166 8.34 7.27 34.20
CA GLY A 166 9.05 6.41 33.24
C GLY A 166 8.14 5.36 32.60
N LYS A 167 7.25 4.72 33.40
CA LYS A 167 6.25 3.76 32.87
C LYS A 167 5.29 4.42 31.88
N ILE A 168 4.80 5.63 32.21
CA ILE A 168 3.91 6.38 31.32
C ILE A 168 4.62 6.77 30.02
N THR A 169 5.87 7.19 30.10
CA THR A 169 6.68 7.54 28.91
C THR A 169 6.87 6.35 28.00
N VAL A 170 7.28 5.19 28.56
CA VAL A 170 7.44 3.93 27.80
C VAL A 170 6.12 3.52 27.15
N PHE A 171 5.01 3.57 27.90
CA PHE A 171 3.70 3.20 27.38
C PHE A 171 3.32 4.11 26.19
N LYS A 172 3.41 5.44 26.34
CA LYS A 172 3.03 6.38 25.28
C LYS A 172 3.93 6.27 24.04
N SER A 173 5.23 6.15 24.21
CA SER A 173 6.18 6.17 23.09
C SER A 173 6.35 4.83 22.39
N LEU A 174 6.30 3.70 23.11
CA LEU A 174 6.61 2.40 22.55
C LEU A 174 5.39 1.48 22.41
N VAL A 175 4.47 1.49 23.38
CA VAL A 175 3.31 0.59 23.37
C VAL A 175 2.18 1.22 22.55
N PHE A 176 1.80 2.46 22.88
CA PHE A 176 0.69 3.15 22.22
C PHE A 176 0.98 3.39 20.73
N SER A 177 2.24 3.63 20.34
CA SER A 177 2.64 3.75 18.94
C SER A 177 2.33 2.51 18.10
N LYS A 178 2.12 1.33 18.70
CA LYS A 178 1.76 0.12 17.96
C LYS A 178 0.28 0.07 17.57
N ILE A 179 -0.57 0.90 18.19
CA ILE A 179 -2.01 0.98 17.88
C ILE A 179 -2.27 2.04 16.81
N VAL A 180 -1.46 3.10 16.77
CA VAL A 180 -1.70 4.29 15.94
C VAL A 180 -1.27 4.10 14.49
N PHE A 181 -0.67 2.95 14.15
CA PHE A 181 -0.22 2.60 12.78
C PHE A 181 -0.77 1.25 12.37
#